data_01ae628e857dc8b8f6791306f28e6d32
#
_entry.id   01ae628e857dc8b8f6791306f28e6d32
#
_cell.length_a   1.000
_cell.length_b   1.000
_cell.length_c   1.000
_cell.angle_alpha   90.00
_cell.angle_beta   90.00
_cell.angle_gamma   90.00
#
_symmetry.space_group_name_H-M   'P 1'
#
loop_
_entity.id
_entity.type
_entity.pdbx_description
1 polymer ?
#
loop_
_entity_poly.entity_id
_entity_poly.type
_entity_poly.pdbx_seq_one_letter_code
_entity_poly.pdbx_strand_id
1 'polypeptide(L)'
;MKNIYANFVDGIGNTPLIKLRGPSEKTNCNIYGKAEFLNPGGSVKDRAAWAIIKDAEQKKLISKGGIIVEGTAGNTGIRSEEHTSELQSQ
;
A
#
# COMPACT_ATOMS: atom_id res chain seq x y z
N MET A 1 -6.15 7.38 -18.62
CA MET A 1 -6.44 7.94 -17.29
C MET A 1 -5.44 7.40 -16.30
N LYS A 2 -4.83 8.31 -15.56
CA LYS A 2 -3.77 7.93 -14.62
C LYS A 2 -4.27 7.23 -13.36
N ASN A 3 -5.57 7.29 -13.11
CA ASN A 3 -6.15 6.81 -11.85
C ASN A 3 -6.93 5.51 -12.01
N ILE A 4 -6.72 4.82 -13.11
CA ILE A 4 -7.34 3.51 -13.35
C ILE A 4 -6.26 2.44 -13.28
N TYR A 5 -6.44 1.48 -12.39
CA TYR A 5 -5.49 0.39 -12.19
C TYR A 5 -6.18 -0.93 -12.46
N ALA A 6 -5.45 -1.86 -13.07
CA ALA A 6 -5.99 -3.18 -13.39
C ALA A 6 -6.17 -4.04 -12.14
N ASN A 7 -5.30 -3.86 -11.15
CA ASN A 7 -5.33 -4.63 -9.92
C ASN A 7 -5.23 -3.71 -8.72
N PHE A 8 -5.73 -4.20 -7.59
CA PHE A 8 -5.66 -3.49 -6.32
C PHE A 8 -4.22 -3.06 -5.97
N VAL A 9 -3.28 -3.99 -6.10
CA VAL A 9 -1.88 -3.74 -5.73
C VAL A 9 -1.20 -2.69 -6.60
N ASP A 10 -1.67 -2.48 -7.81
CA ASP A 10 -1.08 -1.49 -8.71
C ASP A 10 -1.26 -0.07 -8.21
N GLY A 11 -2.24 0.15 -7.34
CA GLY A 11 -2.46 1.45 -6.73
C GLY A 11 -1.57 1.75 -5.54
N ILE A 12 -0.90 0.73 -4.99
CA ILE A 12 -0.05 0.91 -3.81
C ILE A 12 1.14 1.79 -4.18
N GLY A 13 1.34 2.84 -3.38
CA GLY A 13 2.45 3.77 -3.59
C GLY A 13 2.20 4.84 -4.62
N ASN A 14 1.15 4.74 -5.40
CA ASN A 14 0.78 5.74 -6.39
C ASN A 14 -0.13 6.79 -5.76
N THR A 15 0.37 7.39 -4.68
CA THR A 15 -0.35 8.39 -3.91
C THR A 15 0.01 9.81 -4.37
N PRO A 16 -0.92 10.76 -4.27
CA PRO A 16 -0.64 12.12 -4.71
C PRO A 16 0.31 12.84 -3.77
N LEU A 17 1.04 13.79 -4.34
CA LEU A 17 1.86 14.71 -3.59
C LEU A 17 1.08 16.02 -3.45
N ILE A 18 0.84 16.44 -2.22
CA ILE A 18 -0.03 17.58 -1.94
C ILE A 18 0.77 18.66 -1.22
N LYS A 19 0.64 19.91 -1.71
CA LYS A 19 1.28 21.02 -1.03
C LYS A 19 0.54 21.32 0.28
N LEU A 20 1.29 21.40 1.36
CA LEU A 20 0.74 21.72 2.67
C LEU A 20 0.79 23.22 2.87
N ARG A 21 -0.34 23.89 2.65
CA ARG A 21 -0.40 25.35 2.64
C ARG A 21 0.01 25.97 3.96
N GLY A 22 -0.55 25.50 5.08
CA GLY A 22 -0.25 26.06 6.40
C GLY A 22 1.22 26.02 6.75
N PRO A 23 1.85 24.83 6.76
CA PRO A 23 3.29 24.72 7.01
C PRO A 23 4.13 25.50 6.01
N SER A 24 3.73 25.52 4.73
CA SER A 24 4.47 26.25 3.71
C SER A 24 4.48 27.75 3.97
N GLU A 25 3.34 28.31 4.33
CA GLU A 25 3.23 29.74 4.63
C GLU A 25 3.99 30.12 5.89
N LYS A 26 3.89 29.30 6.94
CA LYS A 26 4.56 29.56 8.22
C LYS A 26 6.07 29.58 8.08
N THR A 27 6.62 28.72 7.26
CA THR A 27 8.07 28.54 7.12
C THR A 27 8.65 29.30 5.95
N ASN A 28 7.79 29.85 5.09
CA ASN A 28 8.19 30.46 3.83
C ASN A 28 8.97 29.48 2.94
N CYS A 29 8.58 28.20 3.02
CA CYS A 29 9.16 27.12 2.23
C CYS A 29 8.05 26.39 1.50
N ASN A 30 8.41 25.59 0.50
CA ASN A 30 7.46 24.74 -0.18
C ASN A 30 7.49 23.35 0.47
N ILE A 31 6.46 23.05 1.25
CA ILE A 31 6.36 21.80 1.97
C ILE A 31 5.25 20.95 1.36
N TYR A 32 5.58 19.72 1.01
CA TYR A 32 4.64 18.78 0.39
C TYR A 32 4.48 17.54 1.25
N GLY A 33 3.28 16.98 1.23
CA GLY A 33 2.99 15.73 1.90
C GLY A 33 2.55 14.67 0.91
N LYS A 34 3.07 13.48 1.06
CA LYS A 34 2.62 12.32 0.29
C LYS A 34 1.37 11.76 0.95
N ALA A 35 0.25 11.76 0.23
CA ALA A 35 -1.05 11.38 0.80
C ALA A 35 -1.19 9.87 0.91
N GLU A 36 -0.44 9.26 1.83
CA GLU A 36 -0.40 7.80 1.99
C GLU A 36 -1.71 7.19 2.48
N PHE A 37 -2.59 7.98 3.06
CA PHE A 37 -3.93 7.51 3.41
C PHE A 37 -4.77 7.17 2.18
N LEU A 38 -4.33 7.55 0.99
CA LEU A 38 -5.01 7.22 -0.26
C LEU A 38 -4.46 5.95 -0.91
N ASN A 39 -3.56 5.24 -0.26
CA ASN A 39 -3.24 3.87 -0.68
C ASN A 39 -4.51 3.01 -0.60
N PRO A 40 -4.63 1.96 -1.42
CA PRO A 40 -5.83 1.10 -1.42
C PRO A 40 -6.23 0.57 -0.04
N GLY A 41 -5.26 0.25 0.82
CA GLY A 41 -5.55 -0.19 2.19
C GLY A 41 -5.55 0.93 3.21
N GLY A 42 -5.33 2.16 2.80
CA GLY A 42 -5.52 3.35 3.62
C GLY A 42 -4.31 3.92 4.35
N SER A 43 -3.10 3.40 4.17
CA SER A 43 -1.93 4.00 4.79
C SER A 43 -0.62 3.54 4.15
N VAL A 44 0.49 4.09 4.64
CA VAL A 44 1.84 3.71 4.20
C VAL A 44 2.15 2.23 4.45
N LYS A 45 1.43 1.59 5.35
CA LYS A 45 1.62 0.17 5.64
C LYS A 45 1.34 -0.73 4.45
N ASP A 46 0.56 -0.27 3.48
CA ASP A 46 0.33 -1.00 2.22
C ASP A 46 1.65 -1.35 1.55
N ARG A 47 2.60 -0.40 1.53
CA ARG A 47 3.89 -0.61 0.90
C ARG A 47 4.66 -1.75 1.56
N ALA A 48 4.69 -1.76 2.89
CA ALA A 48 5.39 -2.80 3.64
C ALA A 48 4.71 -4.15 3.44
N ALA A 49 3.39 -4.21 3.53
CA ALA A 49 2.65 -5.46 3.35
C ALA A 49 2.88 -6.05 1.96
N TRP A 50 2.81 -5.24 0.93
CA TRP A 50 3.02 -5.68 -0.44
C TRP A 50 4.46 -6.17 -0.65
N ALA A 51 5.44 -5.45 -0.11
CA ALA A 51 6.85 -5.84 -0.23
C ALA A 51 7.11 -7.19 0.44
N ILE A 52 6.53 -7.44 1.61
CA ILE A 52 6.67 -8.70 2.32
C ILE A 52 6.08 -9.85 1.49
N ILE A 53 4.89 -9.65 0.95
CA ILE A 53 4.22 -10.67 0.14
C ILE A 53 5.01 -10.98 -1.13
N LYS A 54 5.48 -9.95 -1.82
CA LYS A 54 6.29 -10.14 -3.03
C LYS A 54 7.58 -10.90 -2.73
N ASP A 55 8.24 -10.54 -1.65
CA ASP A 55 9.49 -11.19 -1.26
C ASP A 55 9.26 -12.68 -0.95
N ALA A 56 8.21 -12.97 -0.19
CA ALA A 56 7.87 -14.36 0.14
C ALA A 56 7.50 -15.17 -1.10
N GLU A 57 6.80 -14.54 -2.03
CA GLU A 57 6.42 -15.19 -3.29
C GLU A 57 7.67 -15.50 -4.14
N GLN A 58 8.60 -14.55 -4.24
CA GLN A 58 9.84 -14.74 -4.99
C GLN A 58 10.72 -15.83 -4.39
N LYS A 59 10.70 -15.96 -3.07
CA LYS A 59 11.44 -17.00 -2.37
C LYS A 59 10.70 -18.32 -2.29
N LYS A 60 9.52 -18.38 -2.88
CA LYS A 60 8.66 -19.58 -2.90
C LYS A 60 8.26 -20.05 -1.52
N LEU A 61 8.18 -19.10 -0.56
CA LEU A 61 7.69 -19.39 0.79
C LEU A 61 6.17 -19.44 0.83
N ILE A 62 5.51 -18.82 -0.14
CA ILE A 62 4.06 -18.88 -0.33
C ILE A 62 3.77 -19.21 -1.78
N SER A 63 2.59 -19.73 -2.03
CA SER A 63 2.14 -20.06 -3.38
C SER A 63 0.69 -19.60 -3.55
N LYS A 64 0.23 -19.60 -4.80
CA LYS A 64 -1.16 -19.27 -5.10
C LYS A 64 -2.10 -20.16 -4.29
N GLY A 65 -3.06 -19.56 -3.64
CA GLY A 65 -3.99 -20.27 -2.75
C GLY A 65 -3.46 -20.54 -1.35
N GLY A 66 -2.22 -20.12 -1.06
CA GLY A 66 -1.66 -20.26 0.26
C GLY A 66 -2.33 -19.35 1.28
N ILE A 67 -2.12 -19.65 2.54
CA ILE A 67 -2.69 -18.89 3.65
C ILE A 67 -1.62 -18.00 4.24
N ILE A 68 -1.94 -16.71 4.42
CA ILE A 68 -1.06 -15.76 5.06
C ILE A 68 -1.60 -15.49 6.45
N VAL A 69 -0.75 -15.73 7.46
CA VAL A 69 -1.07 -15.45 8.84
C VAL A 69 -0.16 -14.35 9.34
N GLU A 70 -0.74 -13.32 9.91
CA GLU A 70 0.02 -12.16 10.36
C GLU A 70 -0.46 -11.75 11.74
N GLY A 71 0.49 -11.63 12.67
CA GLY A 71 0.20 -11.26 14.05
C GLY A 71 0.25 -9.77 14.25
N THR A 72 -0.53 -9.03 13.50
CA THR A 72 -0.58 -7.58 13.62
C THR A 72 -2.00 -7.11 13.90
N ALA A 73 -2.10 -5.97 14.55
CA ALA A 73 -3.40 -5.33 14.79
C ALA A 73 -3.60 -4.23 13.76
N GLY A 74 -4.84 -4.05 13.34
CA GLY A 74 -5.23 -2.95 12.50
C GLY A 74 -5.03 -3.17 11.01
N ASN A 75 -4.64 -2.12 10.33
CA ASN A 75 -4.75 -2.06 8.87
C ASN A 75 -3.80 -3.00 8.13
N THR A 76 -2.64 -3.32 8.70
CA THR A 76 -1.69 -4.20 8.04
C THR A 76 -2.26 -5.61 7.85
N GLY A 77 -2.96 -6.12 8.87
CA GLY A 77 -3.62 -7.42 8.75
C GLY A 77 -4.70 -7.43 7.68
N ILE A 78 -5.49 -6.37 7.61
CA ILE A 78 -6.53 -6.22 6.58
C ILE A 78 -5.90 -6.24 5.19
N ARG A 79 -4.80 -5.55 5.00
CA ARG A 79 -4.10 -5.49 3.72
C ARG A 79 -3.58 -6.85 3.30
N SER A 80 -3.06 -7.61 4.24
CA SER A 80 -2.55 -8.95 3.95
C SER A 80 -3.67 -9.86 3.45
N GLU A 81 -4.86 -9.77 4.02
CA GLU A 81 -6.02 -10.51 3.54
C GLU A 81 -6.40 -10.12 2.12
N GLU A 82 -6.39 -8.84 1.81
CA GLU A 82 -6.69 -8.35 0.47
C GLU A 82 -5.66 -8.81 -0.54
N HIS A 83 -4.39 -8.79 -0.17
CA HIS A 83 -3.32 -9.27 -1.04
C HIS A 83 -3.41 -10.78 -1.27
N THR A 84 -3.83 -11.53 -0.26
CA THR A 84 -4.07 -12.95 -0.40
C THR A 84 -5.17 -13.22 -1.43
N SER A 85 -6.25 -12.44 -1.38
CA SER A 85 -7.32 -12.55 -2.37
C SER A 85 -6.80 -12.23 -3.77
N GLU A 86 -5.96 -11.22 -3.89
CA GLU A 86 -5.33 -10.83 -5.15
C GLU A 86 -4.50 -11.98 -5.71
N LEU A 87 -3.69 -12.62 -4.88
CA LEU A 87 -2.89 -13.76 -5.31
C LEU A 87 -3.76 -14.93 -5.75
N GLN A 88 -4.86 -15.18 -5.08
CA GLN A 88 -5.77 -16.25 -5.42
C GLN A 88 -6.46 -16.06 -6.77
N SER A 89 -6.68 -14.81 -7.14
CA SER A 89 -7.36 -14.50 -8.40
C SER A 89 -6.44 -14.55 -9.61
N GLN A 90 -5.16 -14.63 -9.39
CA GLN A 90 -4.18 -14.73 -10.46
C GLN A 90 -3.89 -16.16 -10.83
#